data_5bbacf29a0edce05c4341522d3017b52
#
_entry.id   5bbacf29a0edce05c4341522d3017b52
#
_cell.length_a   1.000
_cell.length_b   1.000
_cell.length_c   1.000
_cell.angle_alpha   90.00
_cell.angle_beta   90.00
_cell.angle_gamma   90.00
#
_symmetry.space_group_name_H-M   'P 1'
#
loop_
_entity.id
_entity.type
_entity.pdbx_description
1 polymer ?
#
loop_
_entity_poly.entity_id
_entity_poly.type
_entity_poly.pdbx_seq_one_letter_code
_entity_poly.pdbx_strand_id
1 'polypeptide(L)'
;MKIAICGLDCAVCPAYIVHYTGDKALQKKTAELWKKEYEADITPDMVDCVGCVVVSGPHIGHCFECEIRKCGLARKVANCAVCALYPCAIVSAFIEKAPPAKANLEKIRAEVKAKSKTKPKAKAVAGKKTGTKAKAKPKAKSKKG
;
A
#
# COMPACT_ATOMS: atom_id res chain seq x y z
N MET A 1 14.12 -7.05 1.83
CA MET A 1 13.19 -6.89 0.70
C MET A 1 12.14 -5.86 1.06
N LYS A 2 11.94 -4.85 0.24
CA LYS A 2 10.98 -3.76 0.44
C LYS A 2 10.01 -3.74 -0.74
N ILE A 3 8.91 -4.45 -0.62
CA ILE A 3 7.98 -4.63 -1.75
C ILE A 3 7.09 -3.41 -1.95
N ALA A 4 7.11 -2.87 -3.15
CA ALA A 4 6.21 -1.82 -3.62
C ALA A 4 4.76 -2.33 -3.73
N ILE A 5 3.81 -1.42 -3.87
CA ILE A 5 2.39 -1.78 -4.06
C ILE A 5 2.20 -2.69 -5.27
N CYS A 6 2.93 -2.46 -6.36
CA CYS A 6 2.88 -3.28 -7.59
C CYS A 6 3.66 -4.60 -7.53
N GLY A 7 4.44 -4.85 -6.48
CA GLY A 7 5.24 -6.07 -6.33
C GLY A 7 6.73 -5.94 -6.66
N LEU A 8 7.19 -4.82 -7.20
CA LEU A 8 8.62 -4.59 -7.39
C LEU A 8 9.34 -4.47 -6.04
N ASP A 9 10.61 -4.85 -5.99
CA ASP A 9 11.43 -4.67 -4.79
C ASP A 9 12.12 -3.29 -4.83
N CYS A 10 11.65 -2.37 -3.99
CA CYS A 10 12.27 -1.06 -3.86
C CYS A 10 13.69 -1.13 -3.30
N ALA A 11 14.07 -2.18 -2.55
CA ALA A 11 15.40 -2.28 -1.96
C ALA A 11 16.52 -2.38 -3.00
N VAL A 12 16.20 -2.80 -4.23
CA VAL A 12 17.16 -2.85 -5.35
C VAL A 12 17.02 -1.66 -6.30
N CYS A 13 16.06 -0.77 -6.06
CA CYS A 13 15.85 0.42 -6.87
C CYS A 13 16.92 1.48 -6.57
N PRO A 14 17.67 1.99 -7.58
CA PRO A 14 18.69 3.00 -7.35
C PRO A 14 18.19 4.25 -6.63
N ALA A 15 17.01 4.76 -6.99
CA ALA A 15 16.45 5.95 -6.34
C ALA A 15 16.11 5.71 -4.85
N TYR A 16 15.67 4.50 -4.50
CA TYR A 16 15.44 4.12 -3.11
C TYR A 16 16.77 3.99 -2.35
N ILE A 17 17.77 3.37 -2.96
CA ILE A 17 19.12 3.25 -2.37
C ILE A 17 19.71 4.63 -2.12
N VAL A 18 19.65 5.53 -3.12
CA VAL A 18 20.12 6.92 -3.00
C VAL A 18 19.47 7.63 -1.82
N HIS A 19 18.16 7.49 -1.66
CA HIS A 19 17.45 8.14 -0.55
C HIS A 19 18.02 7.75 0.82
N TYR A 20 18.26 6.47 1.04
CA TYR A 20 18.68 5.96 2.35
C TYR A 20 20.19 5.96 2.57
N THR A 21 20.99 6.06 1.53
CA THR A 21 22.47 6.09 1.63
C THR A 21 23.08 7.45 1.42
N GLY A 22 22.35 8.36 0.74
CA GLY A 22 22.90 9.66 0.32
C GLY A 22 23.96 9.56 -0.76
N ASP A 23 24.09 8.45 -1.49
CA ASP A 23 25.12 8.21 -2.49
C ASP A 23 24.94 9.12 -3.72
N LYS A 24 25.69 10.22 -3.75
CA LYS A 24 25.66 11.21 -4.82
C LYS A 24 26.25 10.70 -6.13
N ALA A 25 27.18 9.76 -6.08
CA ALA A 25 27.75 9.15 -7.28
C ALA A 25 26.72 8.24 -7.96
N LEU A 26 26.06 7.39 -7.20
CA LEU A 26 24.96 6.57 -7.67
C LEU A 26 23.80 7.42 -8.22
N GLN A 27 23.47 8.55 -7.54
CA GLN A 27 22.42 9.46 -7.94
C GLN A 27 22.68 10.04 -9.33
N LYS A 28 23.88 10.60 -9.58
CA LYS A 28 24.28 11.14 -10.88
C LYS A 28 24.27 10.07 -11.97
N LYS A 29 24.93 8.93 -11.71
CA LYS A 29 24.98 7.82 -12.65
C LYS A 29 23.60 7.32 -13.05
N THR A 30 22.69 7.22 -12.08
CA THR A 30 21.32 6.77 -12.35
C THR A 30 20.55 7.80 -13.17
N ALA A 31 20.69 9.08 -12.88
CA ALA A 31 20.06 10.14 -13.67
C ALA A 31 20.51 10.10 -15.14
N GLU A 32 21.80 9.96 -15.39
CA GLU A 32 22.35 9.85 -16.74
C GLU A 32 21.84 8.61 -17.49
N LEU A 33 21.77 7.48 -16.78
CA LEU A 33 21.24 6.23 -17.33
C LEU A 33 19.76 6.37 -17.71
N TRP A 34 18.96 6.86 -16.78
CA TRP A 34 17.51 7.01 -16.98
C TRP A 34 17.17 8.07 -18.03
N LYS A 35 17.98 9.16 -18.13
CA LYS A 35 17.83 10.15 -19.20
C LYS A 35 17.93 9.50 -20.59
N LYS A 36 18.84 8.54 -20.76
CA LYS A 36 19.01 7.80 -22.00
C LYS A 36 17.93 6.75 -22.22
N GLU A 37 17.57 6.02 -21.15
CA GLU A 37 16.63 4.90 -21.21
C GLU A 37 15.20 5.35 -21.46
N TYR A 38 14.80 6.47 -20.85
CA TYR A 38 13.43 6.99 -20.94
C TYR A 38 13.28 8.20 -21.87
N GLU A 39 14.37 8.61 -22.53
CA GLU A 39 14.41 9.78 -23.43
C GLU A 39 13.79 11.04 -22.76
N ALA A 40 14.02 11.20 -21.47
CA ALA A 40 13.44 12.24 -20.63
C ALA A 40 14.52 13.09 -19.96
N ASP A 41 14.23 14.34 -19.67
CA ASP A 41 15.16 15.21 -18.97
C ASP A 41 15.15 14.92 -17.46
N ILE A 42 15.94 13.93 -17.07
CA ILE A 42 16.05 13.48 -15.68
C ILE A 42 17.31 14.07 -15.05
N THR A 43 17.11 14.90 -14.03
CA THR A 43 18.21 15.47 -13.24
C THR A 43 18.52 14.59 -12.03
N PRO A 44 19.74 14.70 -11.44
CA PRO A 44 20.07 13.93 -10.23
C PRO A 44 19.06 14.10 -9.10
N ASP A 45 18.50 15.30 -8.91
CA ASP A 45 17.54 15.57 -7.83
C ASP A 45 16.22 14.80 -7.98
N MET A 46 15.89 14.37 -9.21
CA MET A 46 14.72 13.54 -9.47
C MET A 46 14.94 12.07 -9.11
N VAL A 47 16.20 11.66 -8.86
CA VAL A 47 16.55 10.30 -8.45
C VAL A 47 16.64 10.22 -6.94
N ASP A 48 15.47 10.30 -6.32
CA ASP A 48 15.30 10.21 -4.87
C ASP A 48 13.90 9.65 -4.57
N CYS A 49 13.80 8.60 -3.74
CA CYS A 49 12.52 7.94 -3.49
C CYS A 49 12.46 7.25 -2.13
N VAL A 50 11.50 7.65 -1.31
CA VAL A 50 11.21 7.02 0.00
C VAL A 50 10.53 5.65 -0.10
N GLY A 51 10.09 5.27 -1.29
CA GLY A 51 9.36 4.02 -1.54
C GLY A 51 7.85 4.21 -1.70
N CYS A 52 7.25 3.26 -2.39
CA CYS A 52 5.89 3.35 -2.95
C CYS A 52 4.78 3.56 -1.92
N VAL A 53 4.90 2.96 -0.73
CA VAL A 53 3.87 2.99 0.33
C VAL A 53 3.94 4.22 1.23
N VAL A 54 5.03 4.97 1.19
CA VAL A 54 5.18 6.21 1.95
C VAL A 54 4.47 7.33 1.19
N VAL A 55 3.65 8.10 1.88
CA VAL A 55 2.84 9.17 1.24
C VAL A 55 3.64 10.46 1.12
N SER A 56 4.39 10.82 2.16
CA SER A 56 5.19 12.03 2.25
C SER A 56 6.66 11.77 1.93
N GLY A 57 7.34 12.75 1.35
CA GLY A 57 8.75 12.66 0.99
C GLY A 57 8.97 12.56 -0.53
N PRO A 58 10.24 12.51 -0.96
CA PRO A 58 10.58 12.47 -2.38
C PRO A 58 10.15 11.16 -3.03
N HIS A 59 9.70 11.28 -4.28
CA HIS A 59 9.34 10.16 -5.13
C HIS A 59 9.80 10.43 -6.56
N ILE A 60 10.19 9.39 -7.27
CA ILE A 60 10.42 9.50 -8.72
C ILE A 60 9.13 9.87 -9.45
N GLY A 61 9.23 10.58 -10.58
CA GLY A 61 8.09 11.12 -11.33
C GLY A 61 6.99 10.10 -11.61
N HIS A 62 7.36 8.89 -12.04
CA HIS A 62 6.41 7.80 -12.29
C HIS A 62 5.47 7.49 -11.10
N CYS A 63 5.92 7.67 -9.87
CA CYS A 63 5.10 7.39 -8.68
C CYS A 63 3.85 8.27 -8.57
N PHE A 64 3.89 9.48 -9.14
CA PHE A 64 2.76 10.41 -9.10
C PHE A 64 1.67 10.04 -10.11
N GLU A 65 2.03 9.36 -11.18
CA GLU A 65 1.11 8.95 -12.25
C GLU A 65 0.63 7.51 -12.10
N CYS A 66 1.35 6.69 -11.34
CA CYS A 66 1.12 5.26 -11.21
C CYS A 66 -0.26 4.93 -10.63
N GLU A 67 -1.15 4.39 -11.46
CA GLU A 67 -2.51 3.98 -11.07
C GLU A 67 -2.50 2.89 -10.00
N ILE A 68 -1.54 1.96 -10.04
CA ILE A 68 -1.40 0.91 -9.02
C ILE A 68 -1.11 1.54 -7.66
N ARG A 69 -0.22 2.54 -7.61
CA ARG A 69 0.09 3.26 -6.37
C ARG A 69 -1.12 4.03 -5.86
N LYS A 70 -1.79 4.81 -6.73
CA LYS A 70 -3.00 5.55 -6.38
C LYS A 70 -4.08 4.63 -5.82
N CYS A 71 -4.35 3.51 -6.50
CA CYS A 71 -5.32 2.51 -6.05
C CYS A 71 -4.94 1.88 -4.71
N GLY A 72 -3.68 1.47 -4.54
CA GLY A 72 -3.21 0.83 -3.32
C GLY A 72 -3.26 1.75 -2.09
N LEU A 73 -2.88 3.02 -2.26
CA LEU A 73 -2.98 4.04 -1.21
C LEU A 73 -4.44 4.32 -0.83
N ALA A 74 -5.33 4.48 -1.81
CA ALA A 74 -6.77 4.68 -1.57
C ALA A 74 -7.39 3.50 -0.82
N ARG A 75 -6.96 2.28 -1.10
CA ARG A 75 -7.41 1.05 -0.43
C ARG A 75 -6.66 0.75 0.86
N LYS A 76 -5.65 1.54 1.21
CA LYS A 76 -4.82 1.35 2.40
C LYS A 76 -4.19 -0.04 2.48
N VAL A 77 -3.74 -0.58 1.35
CA VAL A 77 -3.07 -1.88 1.28
C VAL A 77 -1.55 -1.71 1.17
N ALA A 78 -0.80 -2.57 1.84
CA ALA A 78 0.66 -2.55 1.77
C ALA A 78 1.18 -2.92 0.37
N ASN A 79 0.50 -3.83 -0.32
CA ASN A 79 0.75 -4.22 -1.71
C ASN A 79 -0.48 -4.91 -2.30
N CYS A 80 -0.47 -5.12 -3.63
CA CYS A 80 -1.60 -5.73 -4.33
C CYS A 80 -1.88 -7.17 -3.88
N ALA A 81 -0.90 -7.92 -3.40
CA ALA A 81 -1.10 -9.30 -2.96
C ALA A 81 -2.07 -9.43 -1.78
N VAL A 82 -2.15 -8.42 -0.91
CA VAL A 82 -3.09 -8.42 0.24
C VAL A 82 -4.45 -7.80 -0.11
N CYS A 83 -4.61 -7.27 -1.32
CA CYS A 83 -5.87 -6.71 -1.77
C CYS A 83 -6.90 -7.83 -2.03
N ALA A 84 -8.16 -7.59 -1.62
CA ALA A 84 -9.26 -8.55 -1.84
C ALA A 84 -9.55 -8.76 -3.34
N LEU A 85 -9.28 -7.77 -4.19
CA LEU A 85 -9.51 -7.82 -5.64
C LEU A 85 -8.31 -8.34 -6.45
N TYR A 86 -7.29 -8.87 -5.79
CA TYR A 86 -6.11 -9.40 -6.51
C TYR A 86 -6.40 -10.75 -7.16
N PRO A 87 -5.97 -10.95 -8.44
CA PRO A 87 -5.45 -9.97 -9.38
C PRO A 87 -6.58 -9.17 -10.04
N CYS A 88 -6.48 -7.85 -10.07
CA CYS A 88 -7.39 -6.98 -10.82
C CYS A 88 -6.78 -6.56 -12.16
N ALA A 89 -7.58 -6.01 -13.08
CA ALA A 89 -7.13 -5.62 -14.42
C ALA A 89 -5.88 -4.70 -14.39
N ILE A 90 -5.86 -3.72 -13.47
CA ILE A 90 -4.75 -2.74 -13.37
C ILE A 90 -3.43 -3.43 -13.04
N VAL A 91 -3.39 -4.30 -12.02
CA VAL A 91 -2.16 -4.97 -11.64
C VAL A 91 -1.80 -6.09 -12.61
N SER A 92 -2.78 -6.79 -13.22
CA SER A 92 -2.52 -7.85 -14.20
C SER A 92 -1.76 -7.34 -15.42
N ALA A 93 -2.20 -6.22 -16.01
CA ALA A 93 -1.52 -5.61 -17.14
C ALA A 93 -0.05 -5.24 -16.85
N PHE A 94 0.25 -4.90 -15.60
CA PHE A 94 1.60 -4.57 -15.18
C PHE A 94 2.46 -5.82 -14.94
N ILE A 95 1.96 -6.80 -14.20
CA ILE A 95 2.75 -7.99 -13.80
C ILE A 95 3.03 -8.95 -14.96
N GLU A 96 2.27 -8.87 -16.04
CA GLU A 96 2.58 -9.57 -17.30
C GLU A 96 3.90 -9.07 -17.92
N LYS A 97 4.18 -7.76 -17.79
CA LYS A 97 5.40 -7.12 -18.28
C LYS A 97 6.55 -7.12 -17.24
N ALA A 98 6.26 -7.43 -16.00
CA ALA A 98 7.20 -7.39 -14.88
C ALA A 98 7.20 -8.72 -14.09
N PRO A 99 7.78 -9.81 -14.63
CA PRO A 99 7.80 -11.13 -13.99
C PRO A 99 8.31 -11.13 -12.53
N PRO A 100 9.35 -10.35 -12.16
CA PRO A 100 9.79 -10.28 -10.75
C PRO A 100 8.71 -9.73 -9.81
N ALA A 101 7.92 -8.74 -10.26
CA ALA A 101 6.83 -8.20 -9.47
C ALA A 101 5.73 -9.25 -9.25
N LYS A 102 5.40 -10.02 -10.31
CA LYS A 102 4.45 -11.13 -10.23
C LYS A 102 4.88 -12.15 -9.19
N ALA A 103 6.12 -12.65 -9.27
CA ALA A 103 6.66 -13.64 -8.37
C ALA A 103 6.60 -13.18 -6.90
N ASN A 104 6.95 -11.92 -6.63
CA ASN A 104 6.88 -11.34 -5.29
C ASN A 104 5.43 -11.28 -4.77
N LEU A 105 4.47 -10.83 -5.59
CA LEU A 105 3.07 -10.76 -5.17
C LEU A 105 2.47 -12.14 -4.94
N GLU A 106 2.75 -13.11 -5.79
CA GLU A 106 2.27 -14.49 -5.64
C GLU A 106 2.82 -15.15 -4.37
N LYS A 107 4.11 -14.95 -4.08
CA LYS A 107 4.73 -15.41 -2.84
C LYS A 107 4.04 -14.84 -1.61
N ILE A 108 3.86 -13.52 -1.55
CA ILE A 108 3.17 -12.85 -0.43
C ILE A 108 1.73 -13.36 -0.31
N ARG A 109 1.02 -13.53 -1.44
CA ARG A 109 -0.35 -14.04 -1.44
C ARG A 109 -0.45 -15.44 -0.86
N ALA A 110 0.49 -16.32 -1.18
CA ALA A 110 0.56 -17.68 -0.65
C ALA A 110 0.78 -17.66 0.87
N GLU A 111 1.70 -16.83 1.36
CA GLU A 111 1.98 -16.68 2.79
C GLU A 111 0.76 -16.15 3.57
N VAL A 112 0.05 -15.15 3.03
CA VAL A 112 -1.17 -14.60 3.65
C VAL A 112 -2.27 -15.67 3.73
N LYS A 113 -2.48 -16.44 2.65
CA LYS A 113 -3.46 -17.53 2.62
C LYS A 113 -3.10 -18.64 3.62
N ALA A 114 -1.83 -18.99 3.76
CA ALA A 114 -1.38 -19.98 4.74
C ALA A 114 -1.68 -19.52 6.17
N LYS A 115 -1.34 -18.26 6.51
CA LYS A 115 -1.58 -17.66 7.82
C LYS A 115 -3.08 -17.55 8.17
N SER A 116 -3.95 -17.32 7.18
CA SER A 116 -5.38 -17.23 7.39
C SER A 116 -6.03 -18.59 7.73
N LYS A 117 -5.46 -19.70 7.25
CA LYS A 117 -5.93 -21.06 7.55
C LYS A 117 -5.55 -21.53 8.96
N THR A 118 -4.52 -20.95 9.57
CA THR A 118 -4.03 -21.34 10.90
C THR A 118 -4.63 -20.53 12.04
N LYS A 119 -5.43 -19.48 11.78
CA LYS A 119 -6.14 -18.75 12.83
C LYS A 119 -7.39 -19.53 13.24
N PRO A 120 -7.53 -19.98 14.50
CA PRO A 120 -8.76 -20.60 14.97
C PRO A 120 -9.92 -19.59 14.89
N LYS A 121 -11.06 -20.00 14.35
CA LYS A 121 -12.31 -19.23 14.39
C LYS A 121 -12.59 -18.86 15.85
N ALA A 122 -12.50 -17.59 16.20
CA ALA A 122 -12.96 -17.09 17.48
C ALA A 122 -14.47 -17.43 17.59
N LYS A 123 -14.83 -18.24 18.60
CA LYS A 123 -16.20 -18.58 18.93
C LYS A 123 -16.98 -17.30 19.16
N ALA A 124 -18.08 -17.12 18.41
CA ALA A 124 -19.08 -16.12 18.70
C ALA A 124 -19.63 -16.38 20.10
N VAL A 125 -19.34 -15.51 21.04
CA VAL A 125 -19.97 -15.48 22.34
C VAL A 125 -21.37 -14.91 22.14
N ALA A 126 -22.39 -15.79 22.21
CA ALA A 126 -23.77 -15.42 22.24
C ALA A 126 -24.02 -14.61 23.51
N GLY A 127 -24.16 -13.30 23.39
CA GLY A 127 -24.58 -12.41 24.46
C GLY A 127 -26.04 -12.70 24.88
N LYS A 128 -26.19 -13.18 26.08
CA LYS A 128 -27.44 -13.46 26.77
C LYS A 128 -28.23 -12.17 26.96
N LYS A 129 -29.40 -12.10 26.37
CA LYS A 129 -30.41 -11.05 26.66
C LYS A 129 -30.88 -11.23 28.11
N THR A 130 -30.64 -10.22 28.94
CA THR A 130 -31.42 -10.02 30.17
C THR A 130 -32.28 -8.77 29.98
N GLY A 131 -33.55 -9.02 29.78
CA GLY A 131 -34.57 -8.00 29.83
C GLY A 131 -34.82 -7.56 31.28
N THR A 132 -34.94 -6.26 31.48
CA THR A 132 -35.60 -5.72 32.65
C THR A 132 -36.59 -4.66 32.21
N LYS A 133 -37.81 -4.90 32.62
CA LYS A 133 -39.08 -4.28 32.31
C LYS A 133 -39.35 -3.11 33.29
N ALA A 134 -39.89 -2.04 32.77
CA ALA A 134 -40.91 -1.17 33.34
C ALA A 134 -40.53 -0.22 34.50
N LYS A 135 -40.81 1.05 34.42
CA LYS A 135 -42.15 1.57 34.77
C LYS A 135 -42.25 3.07 34.49
N ALA A 136 -43.41 3.44 34.12
CA ALA A 136 -43.95 4.70 33.71
C ALA A 136 -44.02 5.80 34.79
N LYS A 137 -43.89 7.10 34.31
CA LYS A 137 -44.72 8.30 34.61
C LYS A 137 -44.97 8.71 36.08
N PRO A 138 -45.32 9.97 36.39
CA PRO A 138 -45.86 11.06 35.56
C PRO A 138 -45.44 12.52 35.89
N LYS A 139 -45.75 13.43 34.97
CA LYS A 139 -46.34 14.79 35.12
C LYS A 139 -45.95 15.70 36.30
N ALA A 140 -45.53 16.95 36.04
CA ALA A 140 -46.41 18.09 35.95
C ALA A 140 -45.67 19.47 36.03
N LYS A 141 -46.16 20.41 35.19
CA LYS A 141 -46.48 21.83 35.43
C LYS A 141 -45.33 22.80 35.73
N SER A 142 -45.04 23.71 34.75
CA SER A 142 -45.65 25.02 34.65
C SER A 142 -45.18 26.06 35.66
N LYS A 143 -44.54 27.08 35.20
CA LYS A 143 -44.89 28.54 35.24
C LYS A 143 -43.62 29.36 35.04
N LYS A 144 -43.69 30.17 34.01
CA LYS A 144 -43.79 31.62 34.05
C LYS A 144 -42.72 32.36 34.90
N GLY A 145 -41.99 33.13 34.21
CA GLY A 145 -41.22 34.27 34.60
C GLY A 145 -40.51 34.83 33.38
#